data_71e6bca1e22c962e792ac7664ff56ffa
#
_entry.id   71e6bca1e22c962e792ac7664ff56ffa
#
_cell.length_a   1.000
_cell.length_b   1.000
_cell.length_c   1.000
_cell.angle_alpha   90.00
_cell.angle_beta   90.00
_cell.angle_gamma   90.00
#
_symmetry.space_group_name_H-M   'P 1'
#
loop_
_entity.id
_entity.type
_entity.pdbx_description
1 polymer ?
#
loop_
_entity_poly.entity_id
_entity_poly.type
_entity_poly.pdbx_seq_one_letter_code
_entity_poly.pdbx_strand_id
1 'polypeptide(L)'
;HVINTPAASSHSVAELVFGHFYGLARFLHNSNRDMPLEGDANFKKLKKSYAKGTELKGKTIGVIGFGRIGQATAKVAIGAGMKVVAFDPFMEAANLELDFFDGQKVNFNIKTISKEDVLKQADFLTLHVPAQKDYVIDEAEFKQMKDGVIIANAARGGVVNEVALVEAIISGKVSRAALDVFEKEPKPEIQLL
;
A
#
# COMPACT_ATOMS: atom_id res chain seq x y z
N HIS A 1 3.69 16.59 -31.24
CA HIS A 1 3.35 16.96 -29.85
C HIS A 1 2.95 15.69 -29.08
N VAL A 2 3.62 15.41 -27.97
CA VAL A 2 3.23 14.36 -27.06
C VAL A 2 2.25 14.95 -26.04
N ILE A 3 1.05 14.41 -25.96
CA ILE A 3 0.05 14.80 -24.96
C ILE A 3 0.07 13.77 -23.84
N ASN A 4 0.32 14.21 -22.64
CA ASN A 4 0.26 13.38 -21.43
C ASN A 4 -1.05 13.69 -20.68
N THR A 5 -1.76 12.64 -20.21
CA THR A 5 -2.98 12.73 -19.40
C THR A 5 -2.73 12.27 -17.97
N PRO A 6 -1.92 13.00 -17.18
CA PRO A 6 -1.41 12.53 -15.89
C PRO A 6 -2.49 12.37 -14.81
N ALA A 7 -3.71 12.84 -15.04
CA ALA A 7 -4.83 12.72 -14.13
C ALA A 7 -5.66 11.46 -14.38
N ALA A 8 -5.62 10.89 -15.59
CA ALA A 8 -6.52 9.82 -16.01
C ALA A 8 -6.35 8.50 -15.23
N SER A 9 -5.12 8.19 -14.78
CA SER A 9 -4.82 6.94 -14.07
C SER A 9 -4.89 7.02 -12.54
N SER A 10 -5.17 8.20 -11.96
CA SER A 10 -5.04 8.38 -10.51
C SER A 10 -6.00 7.48 -9.72
N HIS A 11 -7.24 7.36 -10.16
CA HIS A 11 -8.23 6.47 -9.53
C HIS A 11 -7.90 5.00 -9.75
N SER A 12 -7.49 4.63 -10.98
CA SER A 12 -7.14 3.24 -11.30
C SER A 12 -5.98 2.72 -10.44
N VAL A 13 -4.95 3.54 -10.21
CA VAL A 13 -3.83 3.16 -9.33
C VAL A 13 -4.29 3.08 -7.87
N ALA A 14 -5.14 4.00 -7.40
CA ALA A 14 -5.68 3.95 -6.05
C ALA A 14 -6.52 2.67 -5.82
N GLU A 15 -7.35 2.27 -6.78
CA GLU A 15 -8.13 1.04 -6.75
C GLU A 15 -7.23 -0.21 -6.77
N LEU A 16 -6.17 -0.22 -7.60
CA LEU A 16 -5.19 -1.29 -7.63
C LEU A 16 -4.50 -1.48 -6.27
N VAL A 17 -4.05 -0.38 -5.64
CA VAL A 17 -3.45 -0.42 -4.30
C VAL A 17 -4.42 -1.02 -3.28
N PHE A 18 -5.70 -0.64 -3.32
CA PHE A 18 -6.71 -1.22 -2.43
C PHE A 18 -7.04 -2.67 -2.78
N GLY A 19 -7.04 -3.04 -4.05
CA GLY A 19 -7.11 -4.43 -4.48
C GLY A 19 -6.00 -5.28 -3.85
N HIS A 20 -4.76 -4.79 -3.87
CA HIS A 20 -3.64 -5.43 -3.19
C HIS A 20 -3.83 -5.48 -1.68
N PHE A 21 -4.22 -4.38 -1.03
CA PHE A 21 -4.42 -4.37 0.43
C PHE A 21 -5.51 -5.33 0.89
N TYR A 22 -6.66 -5.38 0.20
CA TYR A 22 -7.70 -6.37 0.50
C TYR A 22 -7.22 -7.80 0.24
N GLY A 23 -6.49 -8.02 -0.87
CA GLY A 23 -5.90 -9.30 -1.21
C GLY A 23 -4.94 -9.81 -0.13
N LEU A 24 -4.01 -8.95 0.29
CA LEU A 24 -3.04 -9.26 1.33
C LEU A 24 -3.70 -9.42 2.71
N ALA A 25 -4.58 -8.49 3.09
CA ALA A 25 -5.23 -8.49 4.40
C ALA A 25 -6.11 -9.74 4.62
N ARG A 26 -6.72 -10.27 3.56
CA ARG A 26 -7.67 -11.38 3.61
C ARG A 26 -7.16 -12.68 2.99
N PHE A 27 -5.86 -12.75 2.60
CA PHE A 27 -5.22 -13.93 1.98
C PHE A 27 -5.91 -14.40 0.69
N LEU A 28 -6.48 -13.48 -0.10
CA LEU A 28 -7.26 -13.85 -1.28
C LEU A 28 -6.42 -14.62 -2.30
N HIS A 29 -5.18 -14.17 -2.54
CA HIS A 29 -4.26 -14.83 -3.46
C HIS A 29 -3.95 -16.27 -2.99
N ASN A 30 -3.54 -16.42 -1.73
CA ASN A 30 -3.20 -17.72 -1.16
C ASN A 30 -4.41 -18.67 -1.19
N SER A 31 -5.58 -18.21 -0.74
CA SER A 31 -6.78 -19.05 -0.71
C SER A 31 -7.24 -19.47 -2.11
N ASN A 32 -7.15 -18.55 -3.08
CA ASN A 32 -7.53 -18.84 -4.47
C ASN A 32 -6.57 -19.83 -5.13
N ARG A 33 -5.29 -19.82 -4.76
CA ARG A 33 -4.30 -20.79 -5.23
C ARG A 33 -4.46 -22.15 -4.54
N ASP A 34 -4.55 -22.17 -3.22
CA ASP A 34 -4.41 -23.39 -2.44
C ASP A 34 -5.72 -24.17 -2.34
N MET A 35 -6.89 -23.49 -2.26
CA MET A 35 -8.18 -24.19 -2.16
C MET A 35 -8.51 -25.11 -3.35
N PRO A 36 -8.29 -24.72 -4.61
CA PRO A 36 -8.51 -25.64 -5.73
C PRO A 36 -7.55 -26.83 -5.76
N LEU A 37 -6.33 -26.67 -5.24
CA LEU A 37 -5.29 -27.71 -5.30
C LEU A 37 -5.35 -28.67 -4.11
N GLU A 38 -5.65 -28.17 -2.92
CA GLU A 38 -5.53 -28.92 -1.66
C GLU A 38 -6.84 -28.95 -0.85
N GLY A 39 -7.86 -28.23 -1.26
CA GLY A 39 -9.09 -28.08 -0.45
C GLY A 39 -9.82 -29.37 -0.17
N ASP A 40 -9.74 -30.35 -1.06
CA ASP A 40 -10.32 -31.67 -0.87
C ASP A 40 -9.72 -32.37 0.36
N ALA A 41 -8.38 -32.45 0.45
CA ALA A 41 -7.68 -33.14 1.52
C ALA A 41 -7.49 -32.27 2.79
N ASN A 42 -7.33 -30.95 2.64
CA ASN A 42 -6.84 -30.06 3.68
C ASN A 42 -7.82 -28.92 4.06
N PHE A 43 -9.10 -29.01 3.72
CA PHE A 43 -10.09 -27.92 3.89
C PHE A 43 -10.07 -27.29 5.25
N LYS A 44 -10.13 -28.07 6.34
CA LYS A 44 -10.16 -27.55 7.70
C LYS A 44 -8.89 -26.76 8.06
N LYS A 45 -7.73 -27.23 7.59
CA LYS A 45 -6.42 -26.58 7.81
C LYS A 45 -6.36 -25.25 7.08
N LEU A 46 -6.71 -25.23 5.79
CA LEU A 46 -6.73 -24.04 4.94
C LEU A 46 -7.72 -23.01 5.47
N LYS A 47 -8.96 -23.40 5.79
CA LYS A 47 -9.95 -22.52 6.41
C LYS A 47 -9.42 -21.86 7.67
N LYS A 48 -8.75 -22.60 8.56
CA LYS A 48 -8.15 -22.06 9.80
C LYS A 48 -7.01 -21.07 9.49
N SER A 49 -6.19 -21.37 8.50
CA SER A 49 -5.07 -20.50 8.10
C SER A 49 -5.58 -19.14 7.59
N TYR A 50 -6.59 -19.14 6.74
CA TYR A 50 -7.13 -17.92 6.13
C TYR A 50 -8.16 -17.17 7.00
N ALA A 51 -8.60 -17.75 8.11
CA ALA A 51 -9.45 -17.06 9.07
C ALA A 51 -8.73 -15.92 9.84
N LYS A 52 -7.39 -15.89 9.80
CA LYS A 52 -6.54 -14.90 10.49
C LYS A 52 -6.37 -13.58 9.70
N GLY A 53 -7.31 -13.24 8.85
CA GLY A 53 -7.28 -12.00 8.09
C GLY A 53 -7.39 -10.75 8.98
N THR A 54 -6.93 -9.64 8.47
CA THR A 54 -7.00 -8.32 9.12
C THR A 54 -8.07 -7.47 8.44
N GLU A 55 -8.83 -6.70 9.21
CA GLU A 55 -9.74 -5.69 8.68
C GLU A 55 -8.98 -4.37 8.46
N LEU A 56 -9.33 -3.64 7.40
CA LEU A 56 -8.76 -2.33 7.13
C LEU A 56 -9.41 -1.24 8.00
N LYS A 57 -10.70 -1.39 8.29
CA LYS A 57 -11.46 -0.42 9.11
C LYS A 57 -10.77 -0.19 10.46
N GLY A 58 -10.59 1.08 10.82
CA GLY A 58 -9.93 1.49 12.06
C GLY A 58 -8.41 1.39 12.05
N LYS A 59 -7.80 0.86 10.98
CA LYS A 59 -6.34 0.84 10.80
C LYS A 59 -5.84 2.15 10.21
N THR A 60 -4.56 2.41 10.35
CA THR A 60 -3.89 3.59 9.81
C THR A 60 -3.21 3.25 8.49
N ILE A 61 -3.52 4.00 7.43
CA ILE A 61 -2.75 3.98 6.20
C ILE A 61 -1.75 5.13 6.20
N GLY A 62 -0.48 4.83 5.94
CA GLY A 62 0.58 5.78 5.65
C GLY A 62 0.71 5.98 4.13
N VAL A 63 0.68 7.22 3.69
CA VAL A 63 0.82 7.60 2.28
C VAL A 63 2.09 8.42 2.12
N ILE A 64 3.09 7.87 1.42
CA ILE A 64 4.34 8.55 1.08
C ILE A 64 4.22 9.09 -0.34
N GLY A 65 4.21 10.43 -0.48
CA GLY A 65 3.86 11.14 -1.71
C GLY A 65 2.37 11.46 -1.76
N PHE A 66 2.02 12.72 -1.45
CA PHE A 66 0.61 13.13 -1.31
C PHE A 66 0.12 13.96 -2.50
N GLY A 67 0.67 13.66 -3.69
CA GLY A 67 0.19 14.17 -4.98
C GLY A 67 -1.17 13.57 -5.38
N ARG A 68 -1.54 13.69 -6.66
CA ARG A 68 -2.85 13.25 -7.18
C ARG A 68 -3.20 11.81 -6.85
N ILE A 69 -2.26 10.86 -7.04
CA ILE A 69 -2.51 9.44 -6.76
C ILE A 69 -2.62 9.20 -5.26
N GLY A 70 -1.71 9.78 -4.46
CA GLY A 70 -1.76 9.66 -2.99
C GLY A 70 -3.06 10.20 -2.41
N GLN A 71 -3.56 11.33 -2.91
CA GLN A 71 -4.86 11.89 -2.52
C GLN A 71 -6.04 11.00 -2.95
N ALA A 72 -6.00 10.44 -4.17
CA ALA A 72 -7.02 9.48 -4.61
C ALA A 72 -7.04 8.23 -3.71
N THR A 73 -5.85 7.70 -3.39
CA THR A 73 -5.70 6.57 -2.46
C THR A 73 -6.23 6.90 -1.06
N ALA A 74 -5.95 8.12 -0.57
CA ALA A 74 -6.47 8.58 0.72
C ALA A 74 -8.01 8.68 0.74
N LYS A 75 -8.64 9.11 -0.35
CA LYS A 75 -10.12 9.12 -0.47
C LYS A 75 -10.70 7.71 -0.36
N VAL A 76 -10.11 6.73 -1.04
CA VAL A 76 -10.53 5.32 -0.93
C VAL A 76 -10.34 4.81 0.50
N ALA A 77 -9.21 5.16 1.15
CA ALA A 77 -8.91 4.80 2.53
C ALA A 77 -9.97 5.33 3.51
N ILE A 78 -10.35 6.60 3.37
CA ILE A 78 -11.41 7.22 4.19
C ILE A 78 -12.72 6.47 3.99
N GLY A 79 -13.09 6.17 2.74
CA GLY A 79 -14.27 5.36 2.43
C GLY A 79 -14.23 3.96 3.03
N ALA A 80 -13.05 3.35 3.17
CA ALA A 80 -12.85 2.07 3.86
C ALA A 80 -12.81 2.18 5.40
N GLY A 81 -12.99 3.38 5.96
CA GLY A 81 -12.97 3.63 7.39
C GLY A 81 -11.58 3.60 8.02
N MET A 82 -10.54 3.86 7.25
CA MET A 82 -9.15 3.95 7.74
C MET A 82 -8.81 5.37 8.19
N LYS A 83 -7.86 5.46 9.13
CA LYS A 83 -7.17 6.72 9.45
C LYS A 83 -6.08 6.95 8.40
N VAL A 84 -6.02 8.17 7.85
CA VAL A 84 -4.99 8.56 6.88
C VAL A 84 -3.93 9.42 7.58
N VAL A 85 -2.65 9.05 7.40
CA VAL A 85 -1.49 9.89 7.69
C VAL A 85 -0.64 9.98 6.42
N ALA A 86 -0.12 11.16 6.09
CA ALA A 86 0.56 11.39 4.83
C ALA A 86 1.85 12.20 5.02
N PHE A 87 2.82 11.92 4.17
CA PHE A 87 4.04 12.70 4.01
C PHE A 87 4.21 13.13 2.56
N ASP A 88 4.56 14.39 2.37
CA ASP A 88 4.99 14.94 1.08
C ASP A 88 5.94 16.11 1.36
N PRO A 89 7.12 16.19 0.72
CA PRO A 89 8.07 17.27 0.98
C PRO A 89 7.63 18.63 0.42
N PHE A 90 6.62 18.65 -0.47
CA PHE A 90 6.17 19.85 -1.17
C PHE A 90 4.74 20.26 -0.81
N MET A 91 4.06 19.51 0.05
CA MET A 91 2.67 19.74 0.41
C MET A 91 2.46 19.67 1.92
N GLU A 92 1.99 20.75 2.52
CA GLU A 92 1.71 20.81 3.95
C GLU A 92 0.32 20.27 4.32
N ALA A 93 -0.64 20.39 3.42
CA ALA A 93 -1.99 19.88 3.61
C ALA A 93 -2.73 19.75 2.28
N ALA A 94 -3.73 18.88 2.24
CA ALA A 94 -4.69 18.79 1.14
C ALA A 94 -6.11 18.70 1.67
N ASN A 95 -7.05 19.35 0.97
CA ASN A 95 -8.48 19.22 1.20
C ASN A 95 -9.03 18.18 0.24
N LEU A 96 -9.50 17.04 0.77
CA LEU A 96 -10.03 15.93 0.02
C LEU A 96 -11.56 15.99 0.03
N GLU A 97 -12.16 16.30 -1.10
CA GLU A 97 -13.61 16.20 -1.27
C GLU A 97 -13.98 14.79 -1.73
N LEU A 98 -14.81 14.11 -0.96
CA LEU A 98 -15.46 12.86 -1.34
C LEU A 98 -16.83 13.18 -1.90
N ASP A 99 -17.05 12.82 -3.17
CA ASP A 99 -18.32 12.97 -3.87
C ASP A 99 -19.07 11.64 -3.84
N PHE A 100 -20.33 11.67 -3.40
CA PHE A 100 -21.21 10.49 -3.38
C PHE A 100 -22.23 10.56 -4.53
N PHE A 101 -22.71 9.39 -4.95
CA PHE A 101 -23.63 9.25 -6.09
C PHE A 101 -24.97 10.01 -5.93
N ASP A 102 -25.37 10.29 -4.70
CA ASP A 102 -26.57 11.06 -4.34
C ASP A 102 -26.35 12.57 -4.32
N GLY A 103 -25.13 13.03 -4.69
CA GLY A 103 -24.74 14.43 -4.71
C GLY A 103 -24.22 14.97 -3.38
N GLN A 104 -24.18 14.14 -2.33
CA GLN A 104 -23.56 14.55 -1.07
C GLN A 104 -22.04 14.71 -1.27
N LYS A 105 -21.47 15.68 -0.58
CA LYS A 105 -20.02 15.94 -0.55
C LYS A 105 -19.53 16.08 0.87
N VAL A 106 -18.44 15.39 1.16
CA VAL A 106 -17.79 15.48 2.48
C VAL A 106 -16.32 15.86 2.29
N ASN A 107 -15.87 16.85 3.04
CA ASN A 107 -14.51 17.36 2.95
C ASN A 107 -13.67 16.92 4.15
N PHE A 108 -12.45 16.46 3.87
CA PHE A 108 -11.47 16.08 4.86
C PHE A 108 -10.18 16.88 4.63
N ASN A 109 -9.76 17.65 5.63
CA ASN A 109 -8.47 18.31 5.59
C ASN A 109 -7.40 17.37 6.18
N ILE A 110 -6.46 16.95 5.36
CA ILE A 110 -5.34 16.08 5.76
C ILE A 110 -4.07 16.95 5.76
N LYS A 111 -3.49 17.16 6.94
CA LYS A 111 -2.16 17.75 7.09
C LYS A 111 -1.10 16.67 6.94
N THR A 112 -0.06 16.96 6.19
CA THR A 112 1.11 16.09 6.12
C THR A 112 1.92 16.19 7.41
N ILE A 113 2.60 15.11 7.74
CA ILE A 113 3.48 14.99 8.90
C ILE A 113 4.87 14.53 8.44
N SER A 114 5.82 14.39 9.34
CA SER A 114 7.14 13.87 8.99
C SER A 114 7.08 12.45 8.42
N LYS A 115 8.03 12.07 7.58
CA LYS A 115 8.14 10.69 7.05
C LYS A 115 8.23 9.69 8.20
N GLU A 116 9.03 10.01 9.20
CA GLU A 116 9.24 9.20 10.40
C GLU A 116 7.93 8.96 11.17
N ASP A 117 7.09 9.97 11.30
CA ASP A 117 5.81 9.85 11.99
C ASP A 117 4.80 9.03 11.19
N VAL A 118 4.84 9.12 9.85
CA VAL A 118 4.03 8.24 8.98
C VAL A 118 4.45 6.78 9.18
N LEU A 119 5.77 6.49 9.12
CA LEU A 119 6.29 5.13 9.29
C LEU A 119 5.91 4.52 10.64
N LYS A 120 6.03 5.28 11.72
CA LYS A 120 5.68 4.84 13.09
C LYS A 120 4.18 4.57 13.27
N GLN A 121 3.32 5.26 12.54
CA GLN A 121 1.85 5.16 12.72
C GLN A 121 1.19 4.17 11.77
N ALA A 122 1.79 3.88 10.61
CA ALA A 122 1.17 3.08 9.57
C ALA A 122 1.01 1.60 9.96
N ASP A 123 -0.18 1.06 9.77
CA ASP A 123 -0.46 -0.37 9.73
C ASP A 123 -0.40 -0.87 8.28
N PHE A 124 -0.73 0.00 7.32
CA PHE A 124 -0.61 -0.16 5.88
C PHE A 124 0.19 1.00 5.32
N LEU A 125 1.17 0.74 4.46
CA LEU A 125 2.01 1.77 3.84
C LEU A 125 1.92 1.68 2.31
N THR A 126 1.75 2.81 1.66
CA THR A 126 1.79 2.91 0.20
C THR A 126 2.61 4.10 -0.27
N LEU A 127 3.24 3.94 -1.43
CA LEU A 127 4.14 4.94 -2.01
C LEU A 127 3.57 5.46 -3.33
N HIS A 128 3.64 6.78 -3.52
CA HIS A 128 3.15 7.50 -4.69
C HIS A 128 4.12 8.61 -5.10
N VAL A 129 5.39 8.29 -5.10
CA VAL A 129 6.49 9.20 -5.44
C VAL A 129 7.03 8.90 -6.85
N PRO A 130 7.58 9.89 -7.56
CA PRO A 130 8.30 9.65 -8.80
C PRO A 130 9.57 8.83 -8.55
N ALA A 131 10.22 8.38 -9.63
CA ALA A 131 11.54 7.75 -9.53
C ALA A 131 12.52 8.66 -8.78
N GLN A 132 13.26 8.10 -7.85
CA GLN A 132 14.26 8.77 -7.02
C GLN A 132 15.65 8.20 -7.34
N LYS A 133 16.70 8.97 -7.00
CA LYS A 133 18.09 8.49 -7.09
C LYS A 133 18.40 7.50 -5.97
N ASP A 134 17.88 7.78 -4.80
CA ASP A 134 18.09 6.99 -3.59
C ASP A 134 16.76 6.35 -3.17
N TYR A 135 16.83 5.26 -2.42
CA TYR A 135 15.64 4.60 -1.89
C TYR A 135 14.86 5.53 -0.94
N VAL A 136 13.56 5.55 -1.07
CA VAL A 136 12.66 6.25 -0.13
C VAL A 136 12.42 5.38 1.11
N ILE A 137 12.38 4.07 0.90
CA ILE A 137 12.29 3.06 1.97
C ILE A 137 13.47 2.12 1.84
N ASP A 138 14.31 2.13 2.87
CA ASP A 138 15.49 1.30 3.02
C ASP A 138 15.49 0.66 4.42
N GLU A 139 16.56 0.00 4.80
CA GLU A 139 16.72 -0.65 6.12
C GLU A 139 16.36 0.27 7.30
N ALA A 140 16.79 1.54 7.23
CA ALA A 140 16.56 2.52 8.29
C ALA A 140 15.06 2.84 8.45
N GLU A 141 14.33 2.93 7.34
CA GLU A 141 12.89 3.16 7.32
C GLU A 141 12.12 1.94 7.81
N PHE A 142 12.49 0.74 7.36
CA PHE A 142 11.85 -0.49 7.87
C PHE A 142 11.97 -0.63 9.38
N LYS A 143 13.11 -0.30 9.98
CA LYS A 143 13.32 -0.34 11.44
C LYS A 143 12.35 0.57 12.22
N GLN A 144 11.90 1.66 11.60
CA GLN A 144 10.98 2.64 12.23
C GLN A 144 9.51 2.24 12.12
N MET A 145 9.15 1.31 11.22
CA MET A 145 7.77 0.88 11.02
C MET A 145 7.26 0.03 12.19
N LYS A 146 5.95 -0.12 12.27
CA LYS A 146 5.34 -1.09 13.16
C LYS A 146 5.68 -2.52 12.73
N ASP A 147 5.80 -3.42 13.70
CA ASP A 147 5.90 -4.84 13.40
C ASP A 147 4.60 -5.33 12.73
N GLY A 148 4.77 -6.10 11.66
CA GLY A 148 3.65 -6.64 10.91
C GLY A 148 2.99 -5.66 9.92
N VAL A 149 3.62 -4.52 9.60
CA VAL A 149 3.11 -3.59 8.59
C VAL A 149 2.88 -4.29 7.25
N ILE A 150 1.85 -3.85 6.53
CA ILE A 150 1.57 -4.30 5.14
C ILE A 150 1.96 -3.17 4.20
N ILE A 151 2.77 -3.46 3.18
CA ILE A 151 3.28 -2.45 2.24
C ILE A 151 2.81 -2.74 0.81
N ALA A 152 2.49 -1.68 0.06
CA ALA A 152 2.23 -1.76 -1.37
C ALA A 152 3.05 -0.70 -2.12
N ASN A 153 3.80 -1.13 -3.15
CA ASN A 153 4.49 -0.24 -4.07
C ASN A 153 3.92 -0.41 -5.49
N ALA A 154 3.10 0.55 -5.90
CA ALA A 154 2.61 0.72 -7.27
C ALA A 154 3.10 2.05 -7.87
N ALA A 155 4.23 2.59 -7.38
CA ALA A 155 4.79 3.85 -7.83
C ALA A 155 5.87 3.66 -8.89
N ARG A 156 7.06 3.24 -8.48
CA ARG A 156 8.23 2.99 -9.35
C ARG A 156 9.14 1.93 -8.72
N GLY A 157 9.82 1.15 -9.57
CA GLY A 157 10.98 0.37 -9.14
C GLY A 157 12.09 1.26 -8.58
N GLY A 158 12.85 0.76 -7.61
CA GLY A 158 13.92 1.52 -6.95
C GLY A 158 13.47 2.57 -5.93
N VAL A 159 12.16 2.66 -5.64
CA VAL A 159 11.65 3.50 -4.54
C VAL A 159 11.79 2.77 -3.20
N VAL A 160 11.63 1.47 -3.21
CA VAL A 160 11.84 0.57 -2.07
C VAL A 160 13.07 -0.27 -2.35
N ASN A 161 14.00 -0.38 -1.41
CA ASN A 161 15.09 -1.34 -1.48
C ASN A 161 14.53 -2.76 -1.37
N GLU A 162 14.54 -3.51 -2.46
CA GLU A 162 13.94 -4.85 -2.55
C GLU A 162 14.66 -5.87 -1.67
N VAL A 163 15.99 -5.76 -1.53
CA VAL A 163 16.77 -6.63 -0.63
C VAL A 163 16.39 -6.37 0.83
N ALA A 164 16.33 -5.10 1.24
CA ALA A 164 15.91 -4.72 2.59
C ALA A 164 14.45 -5.12 2.87
N LEU A 165 13.57 -5.08 1.86
CA LEU A 165 12.19 -5.56 1.97
C LEU A 165 12.14 -7.07 2.25
N VAL A 166 12.94 -7.88 1.56
CA VAL A 166 13.03 -9.33 1.81
C VAL A 166 13.45 -9.60 3.26
N GLU A 167 14.49 -8.92 3.76
CA GLU A 167 14.94 -9.05 5.14
C GLU A 167 13.84 -8.60 6.14
N ALA A 168 13.12 -7.53 5.83
CA ALA A 168 12.02 -7.05 6.64
C ALA A 168 10.85 -8.06 6.69
N ILE A 169 10.60 -8.80 5.60
CA ILE A 169 9.59 -9.87 5.56
C ILE A 169 10.06 -11.08 6.38
N ILE A 170 11.31 -11.50 6.21
CA ILE A 170 11.89 -12.65 6.94
C ILE A 170 11.87 -12.39 8.45
N SER A 171 12.21 -11.17 8.87
CA SER A 171 12.19 -10.78 10.30
C SER A 171 10.79 -10.57 10.87
N GLY A 172 9.74 -10.53 10.05
CA GLY A 172 8.36 -10.24 10.45
C GLY A 172 8.07 -8.76 10.67
N LYS A 173 9.01 -7.86 10.38
CA LYS A 173 8.79 -6.41 10.41
C LYS A 173 7.72 -6.02 9.39
N VAL A 174 7.82 -6.54 8.17
CA VAL A 174 6.77 -6.49 7.15
C VAL A 174 6.05 -7.84 7.13
N SER A 175 4.75 -7.84 7.37
CA SER A 175 3.98 -9.10 7.33
C SER A 175 3.66 -9.54 5.91
N ARG A 176 3.45 -8.61 4.99
CA ARG A 176 3.09 -8.86 3.58
C ARG A 176 3.43 -7.65 2.73
N ALA A 177 3.82 -7.90 1.49
CA ALA A 177 4.09 -6.87 0.50
C ALA A 177 3.35 -7.15 -0.81
N ALA A 178 2.98 -6.09 -1.52
CA ALA A 178 2.55 -6.14 -2.91
C ALA A 178 3.42 -5.18 -3.72
N LEU A 179 4.01 -5.69 -4.79
CA LEU A 179 4.84 -4.93 -5.73
C LEU A 179 4.21 -5.04 -7.12
N ASP A 180 3.89 -3.89 -7.71
CA ASP A 180 3.43 -3.76 -9.10
C ASP A 180 4.58 -3.29 -10.02
N VAL A 181 5.72 -2.94 -9.41
CA VAL A 181 6.93 -2.40 -10.05
C VAL A 181 8.17 -2.95 -9.36
N PHE A 182 9.26 -3.10 -10.11
CA PHE A 182 10.49 -3.74 -9.65
C PHE A 182 11.72 -2.94 -10.05
N GLU A 183 12.82 -3.07 -9.28
CA GLU A 183 14.09 -2.40 -9.58
C GLU A 183 14.68 -2.85 -10.91
N LYS A 184 14.58 -4.15 -11.20
CA LYS A 184 15.15 -4.77 -12.38
C LYS A 184 14.08 -5.26 -13.35
N GLU A 185 13.29 -4.35 -13.89
CA GLU A 185 12.37 -4.72 -14.96
C GLU A 185 13.12 -4.93 -16.30
N PRO A 186 12.76 -5.93 -17.11
CA PRO A 186 11.69 -6.92 -16.92
C PRO A 186 12.13 -8.21 -16.21
N LYS A 187 13.20 -8.20 -15.44
CA LYS A 187 13.75 -9.39 -14.74
C LYS A 187 13.88 -9.09 -13.25
N PRO A 188 12.76 -9.13 -12.49
CA PRO A 188 12.80 -8.93 -11.03
C PRO A 188 13.61 -10.01 -10.32
N GLU A 189 14.07 -9.72 -9.11
CA GLU A 189 14.78 -10.68 -8.28
C GLU A 189 13.87 -11.84 -7.88
N ILE A 190 14.38 -13.06 -8.01
CA ILE A 190 13.59 -14.29 -7.83
C ILE A 190 13.04 -14.46 -6.42
N GLN A 191 13.70 -13.87 -5.42
CA GLN A 191 13.21 -13.91 -4.03
C GLN A 191 11.92 -13.12 -3.80
N LEU A 192 11.53 -12.28 -4.75
CA LEU A 192 10.29 -11.48 -4.70
C LEU A 192 9.13 -12.14 -5.45
N LEU A 193 9.40 -13.18 -6.23
CA LEU A 193 8.41 -13.90 -7.02
C LEU A 193 7.90 -15.14 -6.27
#